data_c5d40a56fa5ba450512eb0dce4301061
#
_entry.id   c5d40a56fa5ba450512eb0dce4301061
#
_cell.length_a   1.000
_cell.length_b   1.000
_cell.length_c   1.000
_cell.angle_alpha   90.00
_cell.angle_beta   90.00
_cell.angle_gamma   90.00
#
_symmetry.space_group_name_H-M   'P 1'
#
loop_
_entity.id
_entity.type
_entity.pdbx_description
1 polymer ?
#
loop_
_entity_poly.entity_id
_entity_poly.type
_entity_poly.pdbx_seq_one_letter_code
_entity_poly.pdbx_strand_id
1 'polypeptide(L)'
;MPPAATDLYAAALQSAGTADAPAPEPWSVRDFDGRTYSLAGALERWTGDADEVDRRFLARARGTVLDVGCGPGRLAAELTRRGVHALGVDISPTALKLARRSGATVIRRSVFEPVVAEGLWGTTLLADGNIGIGGNPTALLRRCRVIVAPGGLVLVETEGPGAGQRTTRLRLERAGEVSSWFDWAHVGCDAIERIATGAGLALVDSWEDGGRWFAALRRPPVPGAA
;
A
#
# COMPACT_ATOMS: atom_id res chain seq x y z
N MET A 1 -22.85 0.39 17.23
CA MET A 1 -22.23 0.59 15.89
C MET A 1 -21.05 -0.37 15.78
N PRO A 2 -20.80 -0.98 14.62
CA PRO A 2 -19.63 -1.81 14.44
C PRO A 2 -18.35 -0.97 14.65
N PRO A 3 -17.24 -1.58 15.15
CA PRO A 3 -15.96 -0.90 15.32
C PRO A 3 -15.42 -0.40 13.97
N ALA A 4 -14.55 0.60 13.99
CA ALA A 4 -13.90 1.06 12.79
C ALA A 4 -12.99 -0.03 12.20
N ALA A 5 -12.83 -0.04 10.88
CA ALA A 5 -11.94 -1.02 10.22
C ALA A 5 -10.50 -0.94 10.75
N THR A 6 -10.04 0.26 11.11
CA THR A 6 -8.73 0.49 11.74
C THR A 6 -8.57 -0.19 13.10
N ASP A 7 -9.66 -0.38 13.86
CA ASP A 7 -9.61 -1.02 15.17
C ASP A 7 -9.43 -2.54 15.03
N LEU A 8 -10.20 -3.17 14.11
CA LEU A 8 -10.03 -4.59 13.81
C LEU A 8 -8.70 -4.87 13.11
N TYR A 9 -8.25 -3.99 12.24
CA TYR A 9 -6.91 -4.08 11.66
C TYR A 9 -5.83 -4.03 12.73
N ALA A 10 -5.96 -3.15 13.71
CA ALA A 10 -5.04 -3.08 14.85
C ALA A 10 -5.01 -4.40 15.64
N ALA A 11 -6.18 -5.00 15.91
CA ALA A 11 -6.29 -6.29 16.58
C ALA A 11 -5.68 -7.43 15.75
N ALA A 12 -5.87 -7.40 14.43
CA ALA A 12 -5.27 -8.38 13.51
C ALA A 12 -3.73 -8.33 13.54
N LEU A 13 -3.15 -7.14 13.47
CA LEU A 13 -1.70 -6.96 13.55
C LEU A 13 -1.11 -7.40 14.90
N GLN A 14 -1.81 -7.15 16.01
CA GLN A 14 -1.37 -7.58 17.33
C GLN A 14 -1.39 -9.10 17.49
N SER A 15 -2.38 -9.77 16.87
CA SER A 15 -2.49 -11.23 16.95
C SER A 15 -1.44 -11.97 16.10
N ALA A 16 -0.92 -11.36 15.06
CA ALA A 16 0.10 -11.96 14.19
C ALA A 16 1.46 -12.17 14.90
N GLY A 17 1.70 -11.46 16.01
CA GLY A 17 2.96 -11.56 16.79
C GLY A 17 2.92 -12.53 17.99
N THR A 18 1.80 -13.23 18.24
CA THR A 18 1.63 -14.12 19.41
C THR A 18 1.59 -15.57 18.97
N ALA A 19 2.73 -16.25 19.04
CA ALA A 19 2.89 -17.66 18.61
C ALA A 19 2.30 -18.71 19.57
N ASP A 20 1.87 -18.34 20.79
CA ASP A 20 1.58 -19.30 21.88
C ASP A 20 0.10 -19.44 22.28
N ALA A 21 -0.84 -18.87 21.55
CA ALA A 21 -2.27 -19.07 21.83
C ALA A 21 -2.90 -20.09 20.86
N PRO A 22 -3.85 -20.96 21.33
CA PRO A 22 -4.61 -21.79 20.39
C PRO A 22 -5.22 -20.87 19.33
N ALA A 23 -4.99 -21.23 18.06
CA ALA A 23 -5.33 -20.38 16.93
C ALA A 23 -6.81 -19.96 17.00
N PRO A 24 -7.12 -18.71 17.37
CA PRO A 24 -8.47 -18.22 17.27
C PRO A 24 -8.88 -18.23 15.79
N GLU A 25 -10.19 -18.16 15.52
CA GLU A 25 -10.67 -18.09 14.14
C GLU A 25 -9.84 -17.11 13.31
N PRO A 26 -9.44 -17.49 12.07
CA PRO A 26 -8.54 -16.67 11.26
C PRO A 26 -9.20 -15.35 10.89
N TRP A 27 -8.40 -14.29 10.84
CA TRP A 27 -8.84 -13.01 10.28
C TRP A 27 -9.19 -13.14 8.81
N SER A 28 -10.28 -12.55 8.43
CA SER A 28 -10.75 -12.51 7.05
C SER A 28 -11.22 -11.12 6.64
N VAL A 29 -11.24 -10.90 5.33
CA VAL A 29 -11.89 -9.76 4.68
C VAL A 29 -13.07 -10.29 3.91
N ARG A 30 -14.22 -9.66 4.08
CA ARG A 30 -15.41 -9.90 3.24
C ARG A 30 -15.65 -8.72 2.33
N ASP A 31 -15.89 -9.00 1.04
CA ASP A 31 -16.35 -7.99 0.10
C ASP A 31 -17.88 -7.83 0.15
N PHE A 32 -18.37 -6.76 -0.48
CA PHE A 32 -19.81 -6.46 -0.50
C PHE A 32 -20.63 -7.48 -1.30
N ASP A 33 -19.99 -8.24 -2.18
CA ASP A 33 -20.62 -9.33 -2.94
C ASP A 33 -20.67 -10.65 -2.15
N GLY A 34 -20.16 -10.64 -0.89
CA GLY A 34 -20.22 -11.79 0.01
C GLY A 34 -19.03 -12.73 -0.07
N ARG A 35 -18.03 -12.47 -0.91
CA ARG A 35 -16.80 -13.28 -0.98
C ARG A 35 -15.94 -13.00 0.23
N THR A 36 -15.31 -14.06 0.76
CA THR A 36 -14.44 -13.96 1.93
C THR A 36 -13.02 -14.41 1.58
N TYR A 37 -12.05 -13.64 2.02
CA TYR A 37 -10.62 -13.86 1.79
C TYR A 37 -9.89 -13.94 3.11
N SER A 38 -9.04 -14.96 3.30
CA SER A 38 -8.18 -15.07 4.49
C SER A 38 -7.12 -13.98 4.49
N LEU A 39 -6.88 -13.37 5.66
CA LEU A 39 -5.79 -12.43 5.87
C LEU A 39 -4.50 -13.07 6.41
N ALA A 40 -4.48 -14.38 6.68
CA ALA A 40 -3.34 -15.02 7.34
C ALA A 40 -2.01 -14.76 6.63
N GLY A 41 -1.92 -15.08 5.34
CA GLY A 41 -0.70 -14.84 4.56
C GLY A 41 -0.36 -13.36 4.37
N ALA A 42 -1.37 -12.48 4.31
CA ALA A 42 -1.15 -11.05 4.22
C ALA A 42 -0.58 -10.50 5.55
N LEU A 43 -1.15 -10.90 6.68
CA LEU A 43 -0.66 -10.51 8.01
C LEU A 43 0.77 -10.98 8.26
N GLU A 44 1.08 -12.22 7.90
CA GLU A 44 2.45 -12.77 7.99
C GLU A 44 3.43 -11.93 7.17
N ARG A 45 3.09 -11.63 5.91
CA ARG A 45 3.92 -10.80 5.05
C ARG A 45 4.07 -9.37 5.58
N TRP A 46 2.98 -8.73 6.02
CA TRP A 46 3.03 -7.34 6.48
C TRP A 46 3.86 -7.17 7.74
N THR A 47 3.84 -8.16 8.66
CA THR A 47 4.57 -8.13 9.93
C THR A 47 5.96 -8.74 9.86
N GLY A 48 6.29 -9.43 8.77
CA GLY A 48 7.60 -10.02 8.51
C GLY A 48 8.62 -9.03 7.95
N ASP A 49 9.79 -9.53 7.61
CA ASP A 49 10.83 -8.78 6.89
C ASP A 49 10.54 -8.69 5.40
N ALA A 50 11.15 -7.71 4.73
CA ALA A 50 11.10 -7.60 3.27
C ALA A 50 11.77 -8.83 2.62
N ASP A 51 11.04 -9.50 1.76
CA ASP A 51 11.52 -10.65 1.00
C ASP A 51 12.38 -10.21 -0.21
N GLU A 52 12.82 -11.18 -1.03
CA GLU A 52 13.66 -10.89 -2.18
C GLU A 52 12.89 -10.17 -3.30
N VAL A 53 11.59 -10.46 -3.47
CA VAL A 53 10.72 -9.74 -4.42
C VAL A 53 10.56 -8.29 -4.00
N ASP A 54 10.32 -8.05 -2.71
CA ASP A 54 10.27 -6.69 -2.16
C ASP A 54 11.57 -5.93 -2.40
N ARG A 55 12.72 -6.60 -2.17
CA ARG A 55 14.02 -5.98 -2.38
C ARG A 55 14.26 -5.57 -3.83
N ARG A 56 13.85 -6.39 -4.80
CA ARG A 56 13.93 -6.06 -6.23
C ARG A 56 12.93 -4.97 -6.61
N PHE A 57 11.71 -4.98 -6.07
CA PHE A 57 10.74 -3.90 -6.23
C PHE A 57 11.32 -2.56 -5.72
N LEU A 58 11.86 -2.54 -4.51
CA LEU A 58 12.47 -1.36 -3.90
C LEU A 58 13.73 -0.86 -4.64
N ALA A 59 14.48 -1.75 -5.29
CA ALA A 59 15.65 -1.37 -6.10
C ALA A 59 15.31 -0.47 -7.30
N ARG A 60 14.04 -0.42 -7.71
CA ARG A 60 13.55 0.48 -8.76
C ARG A 60 13.23 1.89 -8.26
N ALA A 61 13.18 2.10 -6.95
CA ALA A 61 12.94 3.41 -6.36
C ALA A 61 14.12 4.36 -6.63
N ARG A 62 13.83 5.64 -6.74
CA ARG A 62 14.81 6.70 -6.99
C ARG A 62 14.64 7.83 -5.98
N GLY A 63 15.76 8.36 -5.50
CA GLY A 63 15.77 9.47 -4.54
C GLY A 63 15.09 9.13 -3.22
N THR A 64 14.43 10.12 -2.63
CA THR A 64 13.64 9.94 -1.40
C THR A 64 12.35 9.18 -1.66
N VAL A 65 11.92 8.34 -0.71
CA VAL A 65 10.78 7.43 -0.89
C VAL A 65 9.68 7.70 0.12
N LEU A 66 8.44 7.87 -0.35
CA LEU A 66 7.25 7.86 0.49
C LEU A 66 6.52 6.54 0.34
N ASP A 67 6.39 5.78 1.44
CA ASP A 67 5.63 4.52 1.50
C ASP A 67 4.19 4.82 1.95
N VAL A 68 3.23 4.67 1.05
CA VAL A 68 1.82 5.03 1.26
C VAL A 68 1.02 3.83 1.74
N GLY A 69 0.41 3.96 2.92
CA GLY A 69 -0.23 2.84 3.61
C GLY A 69 0.83 1.85 4.11
N CYS A 70 1.90 2.36 4.72
CA CYS A 70 3.09 1.59 5.07
C CYS A 70 2.84 0.45 6.06
N GLY A 71 1.69 0.42 6.73
CA GLY A 71 1.33 -0.59 7.70
C GLY A 71 2.41 -0.76 8.79
N PRO A 72 2.81 -2.00 9.14
CA PRO A 72 3.88 -2.29 10.10
C PRO A 72 5.29 -1.89 9.64
N GLY A 73 5.43 -1.31 8.44
CA GLY A 73 6.66 -0.64 8.00
C GLY A 73 7.70 -1.53 7.34
N ARG A 74 7.35 -2.73 6.89
CA ARG A 74 8.25 -3.69 6.26
C ARG A 74 9.13 -3.08 5.18
N LEU A 75 8.52 -2.36 4.23
CA LEU A 75 9.24 -1.74 3.12
C LEU A 75 10.01 -0.48 3.54
N ALA A 76 9.40 0.38 4.37
CA ALA A 76 10.05 1.58 4.89
C ALA A 76 11.27 1.25 5.76
N ALA A 77 11.20 0.19 6.59
CA ALA A 77 12.33 -0.28 7.39
C ALA A 77 13.46 -0.82 6.49
N GLU A 78 13.15 -1.58 5.45
CA GLU A 78 14.14 -2.09 4.50
C GLU A 78 14.85 -0.95 3.77
N LEU A 79 14.12 0.08 3.32
CA LEU A 79 14.71 1.28 2.72
C LEU A 79 15.65 2.00 3.67
N THR A 80 15.23 2.16 4.95
CA THR A 80 16.07 2.77 5.99
C THR A 80 17.36 1.99 6.21
N ARG A 81 17.29 0.64 6.26
CA ARG A 81 18.48 -0.22 6.38
C ARG A 81 19.45 -0.08 5.19
N ARG A 82 18.95 0.25 4.01
CA ARG A 82 19.75 0.53 2.80
C ARG A 82 20.29 1.96 2.73
N GLY A 83 20.04 2.79 3.76
CA GLY A 83 20.44 4.19 3.75
C GLY A 83 19.62 5.10 2.83
N VAL A 84 18.45 4.65 2.38
CA VAL A 84 17.52 5.45 1.60
C VAL A 84 16.67 6.30 2.54
N HIS A 85 16.57 7.60 2.27
CA HIS A 85 15.64 8.47 2.99
C HIS A 85 14.19 8.06 2.66
N ALA A 86 13.55 7.36 3.59
CA ALA A 86 12.19 6.87 3.46
C ALA A 86 11.29 7.37 4.60
N LEU A 87 10.04 7.66 4.27
CA LEU A 87 8.98 7.99 5.22
C LEU A 87 7.76 7.13 4.92
N GLY A 88 7.25 6.43 5.92
CA GLY A 88 5.97 5.75 5.82
C GLY A 88 4.83 6.62 6.32
N VAL A 89 3.69 6.57 5.63
CA VAL A 89 2.44 7.18 6.09
C VAL A 89 1.35 6.11 6.22
N ASP A 90 0.65 6.13 7.35
CA ASP A 90 -0.50 5.26 7.62
C ASP A 90 -1.47 5.95 8.59
N ILE A 91 -2.74 5.52 8.58
CA ILE A 91 -3.76 6.04 9.49
C ILE A 91 -3.85 5.26 10.80
N SER A 92 -3.34 4.02 10.85
CA SER A 92 -3.40 3.11 12.00
C SER A 92 -2.29 3.40 13.02
N PRO A 93 -2.62 3.86 14.23
CA PRO A 93 -1.62 4.08 15.28
C PRO A 93 -0.86 2.81 15.66
N THR A 94 -1.55 1.66 15.64
CA THR A 94 -0.97 0.35 15.98
C THR A 94 0.05 -0.09 14.92
N ALA A 95 -0.29 0.02 13.64
CA ALA A 95 0.64 -0.26 12.55
C ALA A 95 1.90 0.59 12.67
N LEU A 96 1.75 1.90 12.88
CA LEU A 96 2.87 2.83 13.05
C LEU A 96 3.73 2.55 14.28
N LYS A 97 3.14 2.02 15.36
CA LYS A 97 3.90 1.58 16.55
C LYS A 97 4.81 0.39 16.20
N LEU A 98 4.29 -0.57 15.43
CA LEU A 98 5.07 -1.70 14.93
C LEU A 98 6.17 -1.23 13.97
N ALA A 99 5.84 -0.37 13.02
CA ALA A 99 6.79 0.19 12.06
C ALA A 99 7.98 0.88 12.73
N ARG A 100 7.75 1.68 13.79
CA ARG A 100 8.85 2.29 14.56
C ARG A 100 9.74 1.26 15.24
N ARG A 101 9.17 0.16 15.73
CA ARG A 101 9.95 -0.94 16.33
C ARG A 101 10.83 -1.65 15.31
N SER A 102 10.40 -1.72 14.06
CA SER A 102 11.17 -2.25 12.93
C SER A 102 12.21 -1.28 12.38
N GLY A 103 12.32 -0.06 12.96
CA GLY A 103 13.30 0.96 12.55
C GLY A 103 12.82 1.87 11.42
N ALA A 104 11.55 1.83 11.02
CA ALA A 104 11.02 2.72 10.02
C ALA A 104 10.73 4.12 10.57
N THR A 105 11.02 5.16 9.77
CA THR A 105 10.54 6.52 10.02
C THR A 105 9.12 6.64 9.51
N VAL A 106 8.17 6.95 10.39
CA VAL A 106 6.74 6.94 10.04
C VAL A 106 5.97 8.07 10.72
N ILE A 107 4.94 8.57 10.04
CA ILE A 107 3.98 9.54 10.59
C ILE A 107 2.54 9.06 10.40
N ARG A 108 1.66 9.45 11.32
CA ARG A 108 0.23 9.23 11.20
C ARG A 108 -0.37 10.27 10.25
N ARG A 109 -0.72 9.86 9.05
CA ARG A 109 -1.29 10.74 8.03
C ARG A 109 -2.09 9.94 7.01
N SER A 110 -3.25 10.46 6.60
CA SER A 110 -3.90 9.97 5.40
C SER A 110 -3.17 10.48 4.17
N VAL A 111 -3.00 9.64 3.15
CA VAL A 111 -2.43 10.06 1.87
C VAL A 111 -3.23 11.17 1.20
N PHE A 112 -4.54 11.26 1.49
CA PHE A 112 -5.44 12.29 0.95
C PHE A 112 -5.32 13.65 1.67
N GLU A 113 -4.63 13.71 2.81
CA GLU A 113 -4.28 14.96 3.50
C GLU A 113 -2.91 15.47 3.03
N PRO A 114 -2.57 16.76 3.27
CA PRO A 114 -1.24 17.27 2.97
C PRO A 114 -0.15 16.43 3.64
N VAL A 115 0.84 16.00 2.85
CA VAL A 115 2.00 15.23 3.30
C VAL A 115 3.24 16.14 3.29
N VAL A 116 4.16 15.95 4.24
CA VAL A 116 5.42 16.69 4.26
C VAL A 116 6.19 16.54 2.94
N ALA A 117 6.82 17.62 2.48
CA ALA A 117 7.65 17.64 1.27
C ALA A 117 6.90 17.24 -0.02
N GLU A 118 5.62 17.60 -0.15
CA GLU A 118 4.88 17.38 -1.41
C GLU A 118 5.59 18.00 -2.60
N GLY A 119 5.60 17.28 -3.71
CA GLY A 119 6.29 17.70 -4.94
C GLY A 119 7.80 17.49 -4.92
N LEU A 120 8.38 16.96 -3.83
CA LEU A 120 9.82 16.75 -3.69
C LEU A 120 10.22 15.27 -3.55
N TRP A 121 9.26 14.35 -3.40
CA TRP A 121 9.55 12.92 -3.30
C TRP A 121 10.02 12.35 -4.63
N GLY A 122 11.15 11.63 -4.62
CA GLY A 122 11.66 10.95 -5.81
C GLY A 122 10.77 9.77 -6.22
N THR A 123 10.22 9.06 -5.23
CA THR A 123 9.33 7.90 -5.46
C THR A 123 8.23 7.84 -4.39
N THR A 124 7.02 7.43 -4.79
CA THR A 124 5.98 6.91 -3.87
C THR A 124 5.77 5.43 -4.12
N LEU A 125 5.48 4.66 -3.05
CA LEU A 125 5.15 3.24 -3.12
C LEU A 125 3.66 3.02 -2.84
N LEU A 126 3.04 2.14 -3.60
CA LEU A 126 1.70 1.58 -3.39
C LEU A 126 1.82 0.06 -3.49
N ALA A 127 2.32 -0.59 -2.44
CA ALA A 127 2.51 -2.03 -2.37
C ALA A 127 1.32 -2.74 -1.70
N ASP A 128 1.31 -4.07 -1.72
CA ASP A 128 0.35 -4.93 -1.02
C ASP A 128 -1.12 -4.57 -1.32
N GLY A 129 -1.40 -4.15 -2.56
CA GLY A 129 -2.75 -3.75 -2.99
C GLY A 129 -3.16 -2.33 -2.59
N ASN A 130 -2.25 -1.52 -2.06
CA ASN A 130 -2.55 -0.13 -1.61
C ASN A 130 -3.04 0.80 -2.71
N ILE A 131 -2.91 0.42 -3.98
CA ILE A 131 -3.60 1.10 -5.11
C ILE A 131 -5.12 1.15 -4.90
N GLY A 132 -5.66 0.27 -4.05
CA GLY A 132 -7.09 0.20 -3.70
C GLY A 132 -7.56 1.19 -2.65
N ILE A 133 -6.67 1.88 -1.94
CA ILE A 133 -7.00 2.80 -0.84
C ILE A 133 -8.03 3.86 -1.29
N GLY A 134 -9.15 3.94 -0.56
CA GLY A 134 -10.22 4.90 -0.81
C GLY A 134 -11.12 4.55 -1.99
N GLY A 135 -10.98 3.35 -2.60
CA GLY A 135 -11.86 2.84 -3.65
C GLY A 135 -11.77 3.55 -5.00
N ASN A 136 -10.90 4.56 -5.13
CA ASN A 136 -10.74 5.31 -6.39
C ASN A 136 -9.25 5.40 -6.80
N PRO A 137 -8.75 4.41 -7.55
CA PRO A 137 -7.34 4.36 -7.96
C PRO A 137 -6.87 5.60 -8.73
N THR A 138 -7.72 6.16 -9.60
CA THR A 138 -7.38 7.37 -10.36
C THR A 138 -7.19 8.57 -9.43
N ALA A 139 -8.05 8.74 -8.42
CA ALA A 139 -7.92 9.81 -7.43
C ALA A 139 -6.67 9.64 -6.57
N LEU A 140 -6.38 8.40 -6.16
CA LEU A 140 -5.16 8.07 -5.41
C LEU A 140 -3.90 8.34 -6.24
N LEU A 141 -3.86 7.93 -7.50
CA LEU A 141 -2.72 8.20 -8.38
C LEU A 141 -2.56 9.70 -8.68
N ARG A 142 -3.65 10.46 -8.82
CA ARG A 142 -3.57 11.93 -8.90
C ARG A 142 -2.94 12.53 -7.65
N ARG A 143 -3.27 11.98 -6.49
CA ARG A 143 -2.66 12.39 -5.23
C ARG A 143 -1.17 12.05 -5.18
N CYS A 144 -0.77 10.84 -5.55
CA CYS A 144 0.63 10.44 -5.67
C CYS A 144 1.39 11.31 -6.67
N ARG A 145 0.75 11.69 -7.80
CA ARG A 145 1.35 12.62 -8.76
C ARG A 145 1.69 13.99 -8.15
N VAL A 146 0.87 14.50 -7.25
CA VAL A 146 1.18 15.77 -6.55
C VAL A 146 2.35 15.59 -5.58
N ILE A 147 2.43 14.45 -4.93
CA ILE A 147 3.43 14.12 -3.91
C ILE A 147 4.84 13.95 -4.52
N VAL A 148 4.95 13.25 -5.65
CA VAL A 148 6.25 13.04 -6.30
C VAL A 148 6.72 14.29 -7.05
N ALA A 149 8.04 14.48 -7.12
CA ALA A 149 8.68 15.52 -7.91
C ALA A 149 8.36 15.37 -9.42
N PRO A 150 8.46 16.42 -10.23
CA PRO A 150 8.49 16.28 -11.68
C PRO A 150 9.56 15.28 -12.10
N GLY A 151 9.21 14.31 -12.96
CA GLY A 151 10.07 13.17 -13.32
C GLY A 151 10.12 12.04 -12.30
N GLY A 152 9.56 12.22 -11.10
CA GLY A 152 9.49 11.20 -10.05
C GLY A 152 8.58 10.03 -10.40
N LEU A 153 8.69 8.96 -9.62
CA LEU A 153 8.05 7.67 -9.85
C LEU A 153 6.93 7.38 -8.85
N VAL A 154 5.90 6.68 -9.31
CA VAL A 154 4.95 5.95 -8.47
C VAL A 154 5.14 4.48 -8.78
N LEU A 155 5.66 3.70 -7.84
CA LEU A 155 5.79 2.25 -7.95
C LEU A 155 4.55 1.60 -7.35
N VAL A 156 3.90 0.75 -8.12
CA VAL A 156 2.60 0.17 -7.77
C VAL A 156 2.67 -1.35 -7.85
N GLU A 157 2.18 -2.04 -6.84
CA GLU A 157 1.84 -3.44 -6.92
C GLU A 157 0.38 -3.56 -7.36
N THR A 158 0.13 -4.41 -8.35
CA THR A 158 -1.19 -4.65 -8.96
C THR A 158 -1.58 -6.11 -8.81
N GLU A 159 -2.81 -6.43 -9.14
CA GLU A 159 -3.24 -7.81 -9.38
C GLU A 159 -2.76 -8.28 -10.77
N GLY A 160 -2.82 -9.59 -11.00
CA GLY A 160 -2.45 -10.20 -12.27
C GLY A 160 -3.34 -9.80 -13.44
N PRO A 161 -3.00 -10.27 -14.66
CA PRO A 161 -3.77 -9.97 -15.86
C PRO A 161 -5.17 -10.58 -15.78
N GLY A 162 -6.16 -9.86 -16.35
CA GLY A 162 -7.57 -10.25 -16.33
C GLY A 162 -8.36 -9.79 -15.11
N ALA A 163 -7.69 -9.21 -14.08
CA ALA A 163 -8.39 -8.64 -12.92
C ALA A 163 -9.11 -7.32 -13.26
N GLY A 164 -8.63 -6.59 -14.26
CA GLY A 164 -9.21 -5.32 -14.69
C GLY A 164 -9.20 -4.26 -13.59
N GLN A 165 -10.28 -3.48 -13.50
CA GLN A 165 -10.51 -2.55 -12.41
C GLN A 165 -11.87 -2.79 -11.77
N ARG A 166 -11.91 -3.02 -10.46
CA ARG A 166 -13.15 -3.23 -9.70
C ARG A 166 -13.11 -2.43 -8.40
N THR A 167 -14.15 -1.66 -8.15
CA THR A 167 -14.37 -0.99 -6.86
C THR A 167 -15.36 -1.80 -6.04
N THR A 168 -15.10 -1.97 -4.76
CA THR A 168 -15.95 -2.68 -3.81
C THR A 168 -15.87 -2.02 -2.43
N ARG A 169 -16.69 -2.48 -1.50
CA ARG A 169 -16.51 -2.21 -0.07
C ARG A 169 -16.05 -3.48 0.62
N LEU A 170 -15.15 -3.32 1.54
CA LEU A 170 -14.59 -4.40 2.34
C LEU A 170 -14.92 -4.20 3.81
N ARG A 171 -14.97 -5.28 4.56
CA ARG A 171 -14.95 -5.24 6.03
C ARG A 171 -14.08 -6.36 6.57
N LEU A 172 -13.52 -6.14 7.73
CA LEU A 172 -12.74 -7.12 8.47
C LEU A 172 -13.69 -7.96 9.35
N GLU A 173 -13.42 -9.26 9.43
CA GLU A 173 -14.22 -10.20 10.21
C GLU A 173 -13.34 -11.17 10.99
N ARG A 174 -13.74 -11.48 12.24
CA ARG A 174 -13.15 -12.55 13.06
C ARG A 174 -14.10 -12.93 14.19
N ALA A 175 -14.37 -14.21 14.38
CA ALA A 175 -15.10 -14.76 15.55
C ALA A 175 -16.41 -14.01 15.83
N GLY A 176 -17.19 -13.65 14.81
CA GLY A 176 -18.43 -12.90 14.94
C GLY A 176 -18.27 -11.38 15.08
N GLU A 177 -17.07 -10.89 15.28
CA GLU A 177 -16.78 -9.45 15.21
C GLU A 177 -16.66 -9.01 13.75
N VAL A 178 -17.27 -7.87 13.42
CA VAL A 178 -17.22 -7.29 12.08
C VAL A 178 -16.93 -5.80 12.17
N SER A 179 -16.09 -5.28 11.28
CA SER A 179 -15.84 -3.85 11.19
C SER A 179 -16.94 -3.12 10.43
N SER A 180 -16.90 -1.79 10.48
CA SER A 180 -17.56 -0.96 9.48
C SER A 180 -17.01 -1.25 8.08
N TRP A 181 -17.86 -1.05 7.06
CA TRP A 181 -17.45 -1.13 5.66
C TRP A 181 -16.52 0.03 5.29
N PHE A 182 -15.50 -0.24 4.46
CA PHE A 182 -14.63 0.76 3.86
C PHE A 182 -14.46 0.53 2.36
N ASP A 183 -14.26 1.63 1.62
CA ASP A 183 -14.10 1.58 0.17
C ASP A 183 -12.71 1.07 -0.22
N TRP A 184 -12.69 0.17 -1.20
CA TRP A 184 -11.47 -0.42 -1.74
C TRP A 184 -11.59 -0.63 -3.24
N ALA A 185 -10.45 -0.67 -3.93
CA ALA A 185 -10.41 -1.05 -5.33
C ALA A 185 -9.38 -2.16 -5.57
N HIS A 186 -9.67 -2.98 -6.56
CA HIS A 186 -8.78 -3.97 -7.14
C HIS A 186 -8.34 -3.48 -8.51
N VAL A 187 -7.05 -3.59 -8.82
CA VAL A 187 -6.49 -3.10 -10.08
C VAL A 187 -5.52 -4.13 -10.63
N GLY A 188 -5.87 -4.70 -11.78
CA GLY A 188 -4.99 -5.58 -12.54
C GLY A 188 -3.94 -4.82 -13.34
N CYS A 189 -2.84 -5.51 -13.68
CA CYS A 189 -1.79 -4.95 -14.52
C CYS A 189 -2.29 -4.56 -15.92
N ASP A 190 -3.36 -5.18 -16.39
CA ASP A 190 -4.06 -4.87 -17.64
C ASP A 190 -4.84 -3.54 -17.62
N ALA A 191 -5.15 -3.01 -16.43
CA ALA A 191 -5.89 -1.76 -16.27
C ALA A 191 -5.01 -0.56 -15.88
N ILE A 192 -3.78 -0.79 -15.41
CA ILE A 192 -2.97 0.25 -14.74
C ILE A 192 -2.60 1.40 -15.68
N GLU A 193 -2.30 1.14 -16.96
CA GLU A 193 -1.92 2.18 -17.92
C GLU A 193 -3.05 3.19 -18.14
N ARG A 194 -4.28 2.71 -18.34
CA ARG A 194 -5.47 3.56 -18.51
C ARG A 194 -5.72 4.42 -17.26
N ILE A 195 -5.58 3.81 -16.07
CA ILE A 195 -5.80 4.51 -14.80
C ILE A 195 -4.71 5.57 -14.58
N ALA A 196 -3.44 5.25 -14.87
CA ALA A 196 -2.31 6.14 -14.76
C ALA A 196 -2.46 7.35 -15.70
N THR A 197 -2.83 7.12 -16.96
CA THR A 197 -3.11 8.17 -17.94
C THR A 197 -4.21 9.11 -17.44
N GLY A 198 -5.31 8.57 -16.91
CA GLY A 198 -6.40 9.34 -16.30
C GLY A 198 -5.97 10.16 -15.07
N ALA A 199 -4.85 9.80 -14.44
CA ALA A 199 -4.23 10.53 -13.32
C ALA A 199 -3.13 11.51 -13.77
N GLY A 200 -2.78 11.55 -15.05
CA GLY A 200 -1.69 12.37 -15.59
C GLY A 200 -0.30 11.81 -15.29
N LEU A 201 -0.20 10.49 -15.17
CA LEU A 201 1.03 9.73 -15.06
C LEU A 201 1.24 8.89 -16.33
N ALA A 202 2.49 8.65 -16.71
CA ALA A 202 2.85 7.77 -17.82
C ALA A 202 3.31 6.42 -17.30
N LEU A 203 2.83 5.32 -17.86
CA LEU A 203 3.39 3.99 -17.61
C LEU A 203 4.80 3.93 -18.23
N VAL A 204 5.78 3.55 -17.41
CA VAL A 204 7.20 3.43 -17.84
C VAL A 204 7.59 1.98 -18.02
N ASP A 205 7.10 1.12 -17.10
CA ASP A 205 7.41 -0.31 -17.09
C ASP A 205 6.32 -1.08 -16.35
N SER A 206 6.13 -2.34 -16.72
CA SER A 206 5.25 -3.29 -16.02
C SER A 206 5.91 -4.66 -16.06
N TRP A 207 5.98 -5.34 -14.92
CA TRP A 207 6.68 -6.62 -14.82
C TRP A 207 6.01 -7.56 -13.81
N GLU A 208 6.30 -8.82 -13.94
CA GLU A 208 5.97 -9.86 -12.97
C GLU A 208 7.25 -10.30 -12.26
N ASP A 209 7.18 -10.57 -10.97
CA ASP A 209 8.28 -11.10 -10.18
C ASP A 209 7.73 -11.92 -9.01
N GLY A 210 8.08 -13.22 -9.00
CA GLY A 210 7.67 -14.15 -7.94
C GLY A 210 6.15 -14.29 -7.78
N GLY A 211 5.40 -14.23 -8.86
CA GLY A 211 3.93 -14.32 -8.87
C GLY A 211 3.23 -13.01 -8.49
N ARG A 212 3.97 -11.93 -8.31
CA ARG A 212 3.44 -10.59 -8.02
C ARG A 212 3.64 -9.67 -9.22
N TRP A 213 2.67 -8.78 -9.44
CA TRP A 213 2.65 -7.89 -10.61
C TRP A 213 2.89 -6.45 -10.18
N PHE A 214 3.71 -5.75 -10.92
CA PHE A 214 4.13 -4.39 -10.57
C PHE A 214 4.09 -3.46 -11.78
N ALA A 215 4.01 -2.15 -11.51
CA ALA A 215 4.13 -1.11 -12.52
C ALA A 215 4.95 0.06 -11.99
N ALA A 216 5.71 0.70 -12.88
CA ALA A 216 6.37 1.97 -12.64
C ALA A 216 5.68 3.06 -13.45
N LEU A 217 5.15 4.06 -12.77
CA LEU A 217 4.46 5.19 -13.35
C LEU A 217 5.31 6.45 -13.14
N ARG A 218 5.41 7.32 -14.13
CA ARG A 218 6.22 8.54 -14.06
C ARG A 218 5.34 9.79 -14.11
N ARG A 219 5.61 10.73 -13.22
CA ARG A 219 5.13 12.09 -13.37
C ARG A 219 5.89 12.76 -14.53
N PRO A 220 5.22 13.28 -15.58
CA PRO A 220 5.90 14.02 -16.63
C PRO A 220 6.73 15.19 -16.06
N PRO A 221 7.89 15.51 -16.64
CA PRO A 221 8.63 16.70 -16.27
C PRO A 221 7.81 17.95 -16.60
N VAL A 222 8.14 19.07 -15.94
CA VAL A 222 7.55 20.36 -16.30
C VAL A 222 8.16 20.80 -17.62
N PRO A 223 7.37 21.11 -18.66
CA PRO A 223 7.90 21.63 -19.90
C PRO A 223 8.75 22.91 -19.66
N GLY A 224 9.97 22.94 -20.14
CA GLY A 224 10.85 24.12 -20.06
C GLY A 224 11.72 24.24 -18.80
N ALA A 225 11.76 23.24 -17.91
CA ALA A 225 12.75 23.18 -16.83
C ALA A 225 13.93 22.28 -17.27
N ALA A 226 14.82 22.84 -18.07
CA ALA A 226 16.11 22.26 -18.43
C ALA A 226 17.23 23.20 -17.95
#